data_5b229297c4549f2e58f94205325986d9
#
_entry.id   5b229297c4549f2e58f94205325986d9
#
_cell.length_a   1.000
_cell.length_b   1.000
_cell.length_c   1.000
_cell.angle_alpha   90.00
_cell.angle_beta   90.00
_cell.angle_gamma   90.00
#
_symmetry.space_group_name_H-M   'P 1'
#
loop_
_entity.id
_entity.type
_entity.pdbx_description
1 polymer ?
#
loop_
_entity_poly.entity_id
_entity_poly.type
_entity_poly.pdbx_seq_one_letter_code
_entity_poly.pdbx_strand_id
1 'polypeptide(L)'
;MPAATIREPLPLTIDEYLRKRLMPVEGVIPHLPGIDMHGDTIPAATVGGDLFEYINFQQRYNIEARIEQAQRLASRFLEPLAEDAQPRNEVDAHVRWLSSQPGFADHDASQYRRAKSSEQLRIMENLHDLSANAGILLVDAEGHGVIAAKIASTVHDTLHAFMLSELDRSGTTAPVLFEQLNLRLAQSVTSRNALGYGTDAGAREIATLLYGEIRSDGHFRFVNFGHPPPLVFSAKYRRFMEIGEACMAQFLALGLEIPEDHPDRNRYNPLKLRKNPILSSDLAEITLMGRGDILFLYTDGLFDGSDEDEKRRIERVIGDCAQQSAKEICSAVLDYAANRDKELQWKGLGDEIDDKTAFIIKLA
;
A
#
# COMPACT_ATOMS: atom_id res chain seq x y z
N MET A 1 31.25 44.49 -1.73
CA MET A 1 30.58 43.26 -1.29
C MET A 1 31.13 42.14 -2.13
N PRO A 2 31.76 41.10 -1.58
CA PRO A 2 32.23 39.97 -2.36
C PRO A 2 31.02 39.15 -2.82
N ALA A 3 31.02 38.77 -4.12
CA ALA A 3 30.04 37.93 -4.73
C ALA A 3 30.04 36.53 -4.04
N ALA A 4 28.88 36.10 -3.56
CA ALA A 4 28.71 34.76 -3.04
C ALA A 4 28.99 33.76 -4.17
N THR A 5 30.09 33.02 -4.04
CA THR A 5 30.41 31.91 -4.95
C THR A 5 29.36 30.85 -4.74
N ILE A 6 28.43 30.69 -5.68
CA ILE A 6 27.52 29.57 -5.73
C ILE A 6 28.40 28.34 -5.95
N ARG A 7 28.62 27.55 -4.90
CA ARG A 7 29.25 26.23 -5.02
C ARG A 7 28.29 25.36 -5.82
N GLU A 8 28.68 24.97 -7.03
CA GLU A 8 27.98 23.93 -7.75
C GLU A 8 27.90 22.68 -6.84
N PRO A 9 26.71 22.06 -6.74
CA PRO A 9 26.60 20.81 -5.97
C PRO A 9 27.54 19.78 -6.57
N LEU A 10 28.30 19.09 -5.72
CA LEU A 10 29.16 17.97 -6.13
C LEU A 10 28.32 16.97 -6.95
N PRO A 11 28.88 16.43 -8.04
CA PRO A 11 28.16 15.39 -8.80
C PRO A 11 27.84 14.22 -7.87
N LEU A 12 26.56 13.77 -7.92
CA LEU A 12 26.08 12.60 -7.17
C LEU A 12 26.90 11.38 -7.58
N THR A 13 27.27 10.53 -6.62
CA THR A 13 27.77 9.20 -6.94
C THR A 13 26.70 8.42 -7.71
N ILE A 14 27.11 7.38 -8.44
CA ILE A 14 26.14 6.51 -9.16
C ILE A 14 25.12 5.94 -8.18
N ASP A 15 25.55 5.56 -6.99
CA ASP A 15 24.71 5.01 -5.94
C ASP A 15 23.66 6.03 -5.42
N GLU A 16 24.10 7.25 -5.15
CA GLU A 16 23.17 8.33 -4.76
C GLU A 16 22.19 8.68 -5.89
N TYR A 17 22.63 8.63 -7.14
CA TYR A 17 21.78 8.84 -8.29
C TYR A 17 20.73 7.74 -8.41
N LEU A 18 21.12 6.47 -8.29
CA LEU A 18 20.22 5.32 -8.35
C LEU A 18 19.18 5.37 -7.20
N ARG A 19 19.62 5.61 -5.96
CA ARG A 19 18.72 5.76 -4.82
C ARG A 19 17.69 6.86 -5.07
N LYS A 20 18.12 8.05 -5.47
CA LYS A 20 17.21 9.18 -5.72
C LYS A 20 16.24 8.99 -6.89
N ARG A 21 16.55 8.12 -7.84
CA ARG A 21 15.77 7.90 -9.05
C ARG A 21 14.87 6.68 -8.99
N LEU A 22 15.30 5.64 -8.29
CA LEU A 22 14.61 4.36 -8.26
C LEU A 22 13.84 4.14 -6.96
N MET A 23 14.36 4.68 -5.84
CA MET A 23 13.67 4.50 -4.56
C MET A 23 12.69 5.65 -4.32
N PRO A 24 11.41 5.37 -4.14
CA PRO A 24 10.44 6.36 -3.71
C PRO A 24 10.79 6.96 -2.35
N VAL A 25 10.24 8.12 -2.07
CA VAL A 25 10.40 8.75 -0.75
C VAL A 25 9.52 7.99 0.25
N GLU A 26 10.09 7.63 1.39
CA GLU A 26 9.39 6.90 2.48
C GLU A 26 8.17 7.64 3.03
N GLY A 27 8.00 8.89 2.68
CA GLY A 27 6.93 9.75 3.18
C GLY A 27 7.24 10.37 4.54
N VAL A 28 6.26 11.09 5.06
CA VAL A 28 6.34 11.69 6.41
C VAL A 28 5.46 10.86 7.33
N ILE A 29 6.02 10.46 8.47
CA ILE A 29 5.28 9.69 9.50
C ILE A 29 4.01 10.46 9.88
N PRO A 30 2.80 9.92 9.62
CA PRO A 30 1.55 10.56 9.99
C PRO A 30 1.42 10.64 11.52
N HIS A 31 0.97 11.78 12.02
CA HIS A 31 0.68 11.89 13.45
C HIS A 31 -0.70 11.32 13.74
N LEU A 32 -0.73 10.14 14.37
CA LEU A 32 -1.96 9.54 14.88
C LEU A 32 -1.92 9.51 16.42
N PRO A 33 -2.88 10.15 17.11
CA PRO A 33 -2.94 10.08 18.57
C PRO A 33 -3.01 8.64 19.06
N GLY A 34 -2.14 8.28 20.01
CA GLY A 34 -2.12 6.92 20.59
C GLY A 34 -1.39 5.88 19.74
N ILE A 35 -0.82 6.22 18.58
CA ILE A 35 -0.03 5.32 17.75
C ILE A 35 1.39 5.86 17.61
N ASP A 36 2.37 5.04 17.94
CA ASP A 36 3.79 5.25 17.67
C ASP A 36 4.21 4.28 16.56
N MET A 37 4.75 4.79 15.44
CA MET A 37 5.12 3.96 14.30
C MET A 37 6.47 4.34 13.72
N HIS A 38 7.21 3.34 13.27
CA HIS A 38 8.49 3.52 12.59
C HIS A 38 8.81 2.32 11.71
N GLY A 39 9.28 2.61 10.48
CA GLY A 39 9.83 1.62 9.56
C GLY A 39 11.24 2.01 9.15
N ASP A 40 12.06 1.02 8.80
CA ASP A 40 13.39 1.21 8.25
C ASP A 40 13.79 -0.03 7.42
N THR A 41 14.74 0.15 6.49
CA THR A 41 15.16 -0.88 5.54
C THR A 41 16.70 -0.95 5.48
N ILE A 42 17.24 -2.16 5.48
CA ILE A 42 18.64 -2.46 5.18
C ILE A 42 18.69 -3.16 3.82
N PRO A 43 19.10 -2.49 2.74
CA PRO A 43 19.22 -3.13 1.44
C PRO A 43 20.41 -4.08 1.39
N ALA A 44 20.27 -5.21 0.69
CA ALA A 44 21.35 -6.17 0.45
C ALA A 44 22.43 -5.62 -0.49
N ALA A 45 22.08 -4.67 -1.35
CA ALA A 45 22.95 -3.99 -2.30
C ALA A 45 22.81 -2.46 -2.18
N THR A 46 23.31 -1.72 -3.17
CA THR A 46 23.18 -0.24 -3.22
C THR A 46 21.74 0.23 -3.20
N VAL A 47 20.86 -0.49 -3.91
CA VAL A 47 19.40 -0.36 -3.92
C VAL A 47 18.80 -1.74 -3.79
N GLY A 48 17.63 -1.84 -3.19
CA GLY A 48 16.92 -3.09 -2.93
C GLY A 48 15.58 -3.18 -3.63
N GLY A 49 14.99 -4.37 -3.61
CA GLY A 49 13.60 -4.62 -4.01
C GLY A 49 12.60 -4.23 -2.95
N ASP A 50 13.05 -4.13 -1.70
CA ASP A 50 12.24 -3.69 -0.58
C ASP A 50 11.92 -2.20 -0.63
N LEU A 51 10.65 -1.89 -0.38
CA LEU A 51 10.17 -0.53 -0.27
C LEU A 51 9.10 -0.47 0.81
N PHE A 52 9.15 0.56 1.64
CA PHE A 52 8.01 0.94 2.47
C PHE A 52 7.69 2.42 2.34
N GLU A 53 6.44 2.80 2.62
CA GLU A 53 6.00 4.18 2.64
C GLU A 53 4.98 4.43 3.75
N TYR A 54 5.12 5.59 4.41
CA TYR A 54 4.07 6.18 5.22
C TYR A 54 3.16 7.03 4.33
N ILE A 55 1.89 6.69 4.27
CA ILE A 55 0.93 7.46 3.48
C ILE A 55 0.15 8.39 4.42
N ASN A 56 0.57 9.64 4.46
CA ASN A 56 -0.22 10.71 5.03
C ASN A 56 -1.22 11.18 3.97
N PHE A 57 -2.46 10.72 4.06
CA PHE A 57 -3.49 11.00 3.06
C PHE A 57 -3.71 12.50 2.85
N GLN A 58 -3.73 13.29 3.92
CA GLN A 58 -3.89 14.73 3.86
C GLN A 58 -2.83 15.41 2.98
N GLN A 59 -1.57 15.07 3.22
CA GLN A 59 -0.45 15.69 2.51
C GLN A 59 -0.26 15.12 1.10
N ARG A 60 -0.39 13.79 0.98
CA ARG A 60 -0.12 13.08 -0.28
C ARG A 60 -1.16 13.38 -1.35
N TYR A 61 -2.44 13.47 -0.97
CA TYR A 61 -3.56 13.54 -1.90
C TYR A 61 -4.41 14.79 -1.78
N ASN A 62 -4.01 15.75 -0.94
CA ASN A 62 -4.74 16.99 -0.73
C ASN A 62 -6.23 16.74 -0.44
N ILE A 63 -6.49 15.90 0.59
CA ILE A 63 -7.85 15.43 0.92
C ILE A 63 -8.80 16.61 1.19
N GLU A 64 -8.33 17.68 1.84
CA GLU A 64 -9.14 18.85 2.15
C GLU A 64 -9.72 19.49 0.89
N ALA A 65 -8.90 19.71 -0.15
CA ALA A 65 -9.38 20.25 -1.42
C ALA A 65 -10.39 19.32 -2.13
N ARG A 66 -10.24 17.99 -1.98
CA ARG A 66 -11.19 17.01 -2.52
C ARG A 66 -12.52 17.04 -1.79
N ILE A 67 -12.50 17.16 -0.46
CA ILE A 67 -13.70 17.36 0.37
C ILE A 67 -14.46 18.61 -0.07
N GLU A 68 -13.76 19.74 -0.19
CA GLU A 68 -14.37 20.99 -0.67
C GLU A 68 -14.94 20.85 -2.09
N GLN A 69 -14.26 20.13 -2.97
CA GLN A 69 -14.75 19.88 -4.33
C GLN A 69 -16.02 19.02 -4.31
N ALA A 70 -16.05 17.93 -3.54
CA ALA A 70 -17.22 17.07 -3.40
C ALA A 70 -18.40 17.84 -2.84
N GLN A 71 -18.19 18.68 -1.83
CA GLN A 71 -19.24 19.54 -1.24
C GLN A 71 -19.79 20.54 -2.25
N ARG A 72 -18.91 21.18 -3.03
CA ARG A 72 -19.33 22.11 -4.10
C ARG A 72 -20.14 21.41 -5.18
N LEU A 73 -19.72 20.20 -5.59
CA LEU A 73 -20.44 19.41 -6.59
C LEU A 73 -21.80 18.94 -6.06
N ALA A 74 -21.88 18.49 -4.81
CA ALA A 74 -23.13 18.08 -4.19
C ALA A 74 -24.18 19.21 -4.21
N SER A 75 -23.78 20.42 -3.83
CA SER A 75 -24.65 21.60 -3.86
C SER A 75 -25.06 21.96 -5.29
N ARG A 76 -24.09 21.99 -6.20
CA ARG A 76 -24.30 22.37 -7.61
C ARG A 76 -25.22 21.42 -8.37
N PHE A 77 -25.20 20.13 -8.05
CA PHE A 77 -26.10 19.17 -8.69
C PHE A 77 -27.57 19.36 -8.31
N LEU A 78 -27.85 19.97 -7.17
CA LEU A 78 -29.23 20.29 -6.76
C LEU A 78 -29.78 21.53 -7.43
N GLU A 79 -28.94 22.43 -7.94
CA GLU A 79 -29.37 23.66 -8.58
C GLU A 79 -29.97 23.35 -9.98
N PRO A 80 -31.26 23.69 -10.22
CA PRO A 80 -31.83 23.50 -11.54
C PRO A 80 -31.14 24.36 -12.59
N LEU A 81 -30.99 23.82 -13.77
CA LEU A 81 -30.48 24.56 -14.92
C LEU A 81 -31.63 25.25 -15.67
N ALA A 82 -31.48 26.52 -16.00
CA ALA A 82 -32.41 27.21 -16.87
C ALA A 82 -32.45 26.54 -18.27
N GLU A 83 -33.60 26.54 -18.92
CA GLU A 83 -33.84 25.86 -20.21
C GLU A 83 -32.81 26.27 -21.28
N ASP A 84 -32.47 27.57 -21.34
CA ASP A 84 -31.55 28.12 -22.33
C ASP A 84 -30.07 28.09 -21.91
N ALA A 85 -29.75 27.69 -20.68
CA ALA A 85 -28.40 27.71 -20.17
C ALA A 85 -27.57 26.54 -20.69
N GLN A 86 -26.30 26.73 -20.97
CA GLN A 86 -25.39 25.62 -21.31
C GLN A 86 -25.16 24.71 -20.09
N PRO A 87 -25.04 23.38 -20.29
CA PRO A 87 -24.70 22.46 -19.22
C PRO A 87 -23.42 22.88 -18.50
N ARG A 88 -23.46 22.97 -17.17
CA ARG A 88 -22.32 23.37 -16.33
C ARG A 88 -21.44 22.19 -15.94
N ASN A 89 -21.97 20.98 -16.05
CA ASN A 89 -21.32 19.74 -15.66
C ASN A 89 -22.01 18.53 -16.35
N GLU A 90 -21.45 17.34 -16.14
CA GLU A 90 -21.98 16.10 -16.75
C GLU A 90 -23.41 15.77 -16.30
N VAL A 91 -23.79 16.12 -15.07
CA VAL A 91 -25.17 15.91 -14.57
C VAL A 91 -26.15 16.77 -15.33
N ASP A 92 -25.82 18.06 -15.56
CA ASP A 92 -26.65 18.96 -16.35
C ASP A 92 -26.80 18.46 -17.81
N ALA A 93 -25.71 18.03 -18.42
CA ALA A 93 -25.72 17.47 -19.77
C ALA A 93 -26.58 16.20 -19.85
N HIS A 94 -26.43 15.30 -18.89
CA HIS A 94 -27.18 14.05 -18.83
C HIS A 94 -28.67 14.28 -18.57
N VAL A 95 -29.01 15.15 -17.63
CA VAL A 95 -30.41 15.51 -17.37
C VAL A 95 -31.06 16.12 -18.60
N ARG A 96 -30.37 17.01 -19.33
CA ARG A 96 -30.86 17.58 -20.57
C ARG A 96 -31.12 16.51 -21.63
N TRP A 97 -30.19 15.58 -21.79
CA TRP A 97 -30.35 14.45 -22.70
C TRP A 97 -31.56 13.58 -22.30
N LEU A 98 -31.70 13.24 -21.01
CA LEU A 98 -32.84 12.48 -20.50
C LEU A 98 -34.16 13.22 -20.74
N SER A 99 -34.21 14.54 -20.49
CA SER A 99 -35.41 15.36 -20.70
C SER A 99 -35.84 15.45 -22.18
N SER A 100 -34.95 15.14 -23.11
CA SER A 100 -35.25 15.03 -24.54
C SER A 100 -35.86 13.68 -24.93
N GLN A 101 -35.88 12.68 -24.02
CA GLN A 101 -36.38 11.35 -24.30
C GLN A 101 -37.89 11.27 -24.05
N PRO A 102 -38.65 10.54 -24.89
CA PRO A 102 -40.09 10.34 -24.67
C PRO A 102 -40.38 9.66 -23.32
N GLY A 103 -41.28 10.21 -22.56
CA GLY A 103 -41.74 9.64 -21.28
C GLY A 103 -40.86 10.00 -20.05
N PHE A 104 -39.85 10.82 -20.21
CA PHE A 104 -39.07 11.35 -19.08
C PHE A 104 -39.82 12.51 -18.41
N ALA A 105 -39.98 12.47 -17.11
CA ALA A 105 -40.67 13.50 -16.33
C ALA A 105 -39.70 14.36 -15.51
N ASP A 106 -40.10 15.59 -15.16
CA ASP A 106 -39.28 16.48 -14.29
C ASP A 106 -38.99 15.86 -12.93
N HIS A 107 -39.87 14.98 -12.45
CA HIS A 107 -39.60 14.22 -11.23
C HIS A 107 -38.36 13.33 -11.35
N ASP A 108 -38.14 12.69 -12.49
CA ASP A 108 -36.99 11.81 -12.75
C ASP A 108 -35.69 12.62 -12.80
N ALA A 109 -35.73 13.82 -13.39
CA ALA A 109 -34.61 14.75 -13.40
C ALA A 109 -34.20 15.16 -11.98
N SER A 110 -35.18 15.49 -11.15
CA SER A 110 -34.96 15.86 -9.75
C SER A 110 -34.40 14.69 -8.93
N GLN A 111 -34.91 13.48 -9.15
CA GLN A 111 -34.43 12.27 -8.49
C GLN A 111 -32.98 11.96 -8.89
N TYR A 112 -32.65 12.06 -10.17
CA TYR A 112 -31.27 11.85 -10.64
C TYR A 112 -30.29 12.85 -10.04
N ARG A 113 -30.65 14.15 -9.98
CA ARG A 113 -29.82 15.19 -9.35
C ARG A 113 -29.59 14.91 -7.86
N ARG A 114 -30.64 14.51 -7.13
CA ARG A 114 -30.52 14.13 -5.72
C ARG A 114 -29.59 12.93 -5.52
N ALA A 115 -29.71 11.90 -6.37
CA ALA A 115 -28.83 10.73 -6.32
C ALA A 115 -27.37 11.12 -6.51
N LYS A 116 -27.07 11.99 -7.50
CA LYS A 116 -25.70 12.46 -7.75
C LYS A 116 -25.18 13.37 -6.64
N SER A 117 -26.00 14.22 -6.06
CA SER A 117 -25.65 15.00 -4.89
C SER A 117 -25.32 14.10 -3.68
N SER A 118 -26.16 13.09 -3.41
CA SER A 118 -25.92 12.12 -2.33
C SER A 118 -24.64 11.30 -2.54
N GLU A 119 -24.31 10.96 -3.79
CA GLU A 119 -23.04 10.32 -4.13
C GLU A 119 -21.84 11.19 -3.73
N GLN A 120 -21.87 12.49 -4.03
CA GLN A 120 -20.80 13.42 -3.65
C GLN A 120 -20.71 13.62 -2.13
N LEU A 121 -21.83 13.66 -1.41
CA LEU A 121 -21.82 13.73 0.05
C LEU A 121 -21.18 12.48 0.66
N ARG A 122 -21.45 11.31 0.11
CA ARG A 122 -20.81 10.05 0.55
C ARG A 122 -19.30 10.05 0.27
N ILE A 123 -18.89 10.56 -0.90
CA ILE A 123 -17.44 10.73 -1.20
C ILE A 123 -16.78 11.64 -0.15
N MET A 124 -17.43 12.73 0.19
CA MET A 124 -16.96 13.67 1.21
C MET A 124 -16.81 12.98 2.58
N GLU A 125 -17.83 12.24 3.03
CA GLU A 125 -17.78 11.47 4.28
C GLU A 125 -16.63 10.45 4.29
N ASN A 126 -16.49 9.68 3.22
CA ASN A 126 -15.41 8.71 3.07
C ASN A 126 -14.02 9.37 3.13
N LEU A 127 -13.84 10.54 2.49
CA LEU A 127 -12.59 11.29 2.53
C LEU A 127 -12.29 11.81 3.95
N HIS A 128 -13.32 12.23 4.70
CA HIS A 128 -13.15 12.60 6.12
C HIS A 128 -12.67 11.41 6.94
N ASP A 129 -13.29 10.24 6.78
CA ASP A 129 -12.89 9.02 7.49
C ASP A 129 -11.45 8.62 7.14
N LEU A 130 -11.11 8.66 5.85
CA LEU A 130 -9.76 8.35 5.37
C LEU A 130 -8.72 9.32 5.93
N SER A 131 -9.06 10.59 6.07
CA SER A 131 -8.15 11.62 6.59
C SER A 131 -7.71 11.38 8.03
N ALA A 132 -8.48 10.59 8.79
CA ALA A 132 -8.18 10.21 10.17
C ALA A 132 -7.28 8.96 10.27
N ASN A 133 -6.96 8.33 9.15
CA ASN A 133 -6.13 7.13 9.07
C ASN A 133 -4.71 7.48 8.63
N ALA A 134 -3.77 6.58 8.90
CA ALA A 134 -2.47 6.54 8.25
C ALA A 134 -2.40 5.30 7.35
N GLY A 135 -1.97 5.50 6.10
CA GLY A 135 -1.70 4.38 5.21
C GLY A 135 -0.26 3.89 5.37
N ILE A 136 -0.07 2.61 5.15
CA ILE A 136 1.23 1.93 5.19
C ILE A 136 1.32 1.03 3.97
N LEU A 137 2.42 1.17 3.25
CA LEU A 137 2.74 0.34 2.09
C LEU A 137 4.05 -0.38 2.35
N LEU A 138 4.07 -1.69 2.16
CA LEU A 138 5.28 -2.49 2.03
C LEU A 138 5.23 -3.20 0.68
N VAL A 139 6.34 -3.19 -0.03
CA VAL A 139 6.54 -3.91 -1.30
C VAL A 139 7.89 -4.60 -1.20
N ASP A 140 7.92 -5.84 -1.67
CA ASP A 140 9.14 -6.61 -1.81
C ASP A 140 9.12 -7.25 -3.21
N ALA A 141 10.05 -6.86 -4.05
CA ALA A 141 10.14 -7.29 -5.45
C ALA A 141 11.13 -8.43 -5.60
N GLU A 142 10.75 -9.48 -6.35
CA GLU A 142 11.58 -10.67 -6.58
C GLU A 142 13.00 -10.31 -7.02
N GLY A 143 13.98 -10.82 -6.27
CA GLY A 143 15.40 -10.58 -6.46
C GLY A 143 15.92 -9.33 -5.76
N HIS A 144 17.10 -8.85 -6.13
CA HIS A 144 17.76 -7.71 -5.48
C HIS A 144 18.38 -6.74 -6.50
N GLY A 145 18.77 -5.57 -6.02
CA GLY A 145 19.46 -4.55 -6.81
C GLY A 145 18.54 -3.75 -7.75
N VAL A 146 19.11 -3.23 -8.83
CA VAL A 146 18.44 -2.23 -9.69
C VAL A 146 17.15 -2.74 -10.35
N ILE A 147 17.10 -4.02 -10.72
CA ILE A 147 15.91 -4.58 -11.38
C ILE A 147 14.75 -4.67 -10.39
N ALA A 148 14.98 -5.22 -9.20
CA ALA A 148 14.00 -5.32 -8.15
C ALA A 148 13.55 -3.92 -7.68
N ALA A 149 14.46 -2.99 -7.47
CA ALA A 149 14.15 -1.59 -7.16
C ALA A 149 13.24 -0.93 -8.21
N LYS A 150 13.45 -1.22 -9.50
CA LYS A 150 12.59 -0.72 -10.57
C LYS A 150 11.18 -1.33 -10.50
N ILE A 151 11.06 -2.62 -10.20
CA ILE A 151 9.76 -3.29 -10.04
C ILE A 151 9.02 -2.66 -8.86
N ALA A 152 9.65 -2.55 -7.69
CA ALA A 152 9.08 -1.93 -6.51
C ALA A 152 8.62 -0.48 -6.77
N SER A 153 9.45 0.33 -7.43
CA SER A 153 9.10 1.69 -7.84
C SER A 153 7.90 1.71 -8.82
N THR A 154 7.83 0.77 -9.76
CA THR A 154 6.69 0.67 -10.69
C THR A 154 5.40 0.33 -9.96
N VAL A 155 5.44 -0.58 -8.99
CA VAL A 155 4.30 -0.91 -8.11
C VAL A 155 3.85 0.32 -7.34
N HIS A 156 4.77 1.02 -6.69
CA HIS A 156 4.52 2.23 -5.95
C HIS A 156 3.83 3.31 -6.79
N ASP A 157 4.42 3.70 -7.92
CA ASP A 157 3.91 4.78 -8.76
C ASP A 157 2.54 4.43 -9.36
N THR A 158 2.36 3.16 -9.74
CA THR A 158 1.07 2.68 -10.28
C THR A 158 -0.01 2.67 -9.20
N LEU A 159 0.32 2.24 -7.98
CA LEU A 159 -0.59 2.28 -6.84
C LEU A 159 -1.10 3.69 -6.59
N HIS A 160 -0.18 4.66 -6.52
CA HIS A 160 -0.54 6.06 -6.27
C HIS A 160 -1.37 6.68 -7.41
N ALA A 161 -1.07 6.34 -8.67
CA ALA A 161 -1.86 6.78 -9.80
C ALA A 161 -3.31 6.27 -9.73
N PHE A 162 -3.50 5.00 -9.40
CA PHE A 162 -4.84 4.43 -9.23
C PHE A 162 -5.55 4.97 -7.98
N MET A 163 -4.81 5.22 -6.90
CA MET A 163 -5.35 5.80 -5.69
C MET A 163 -5.92 7.22 -5.93
N LEU A 164 -5.22 8.05 -6.71
CA LEU A 164 -5.75 9.36 -7.10
C LEU A 164 -7.12 9.24 -7.79
N SER A 165 -7.24 8.33 -8.75
CA SER A 165 -8.50 8.09 -9.47
C SER A 165 -9.60 7.56 -8.55
N GLU A 166 -9.25 6.65 -7.65
CA GLU A 166 -10.21 6.02 -6.76
C GLU A 166 -10.73 6.98 -5.69
N LEU A 167 -9.89 7.85 -5.16
CA LEU A 167 -10.28 8.90 -4.21
C LEU A 167 -11.26 9.90 -4.84
N ASP A 168 -11.07 10.26 -6.11
CA ASP A 168 -12.01 11.11 -6.83
C ASP A 168 -13.36 10.41 -7.09
N ARG A 169 -13.34 9.10 -7.28
CA ARG A 169 -14.51 8.29 -7.61
C ARG A 169 -15.35 7.89 -6.39
N SER A 170 -14.70 7.53 -5.30
CA SER A 170 -15.37 6.90 -4.14
C SER A 170 -14.99 7.51 -2.79
N GLY A 171 -13.91 8.27 -2.71
CA GLY A 171 -13.38 8.81 -1.46
C GLY A 171 -12.67 7.78 -0.59
N THR A 172 -12.47 6.55 -1.07
CA THR A 172 -11.84 5.46 -0.31
C THR A 172 -10.75 4.78 -1.13
N THR A 173 -9.94 3.97 -0.47
CA THR A 173 -9.01 3.02 -1.09
C THR A 173 -9.75 1.70 -1.36
N ALA A 174 -10.52 1.65 -2.43
CA ALA A 174 -11.35 0.47 -2.72
C ALA A 174 -10.50 -0.72 -3.21
N PRO A 175 -10.90 -1.96 -2.91
CA PRO A 175 -10.17 -3.18 -3.31
C PRO A 175 -9.93 -3.32 -4.81
N VAL A 176 -10.80 -2.76 -5.65
CA VAL A 176 -10.65 -2.77 -7.12
C VAL A 176 -9.34 -2.14 -7.60
N LEU A 177 -8.79 -1.22 -6.85
CA LEU A 177 -7.48 -0.60 -7.10
C LEU A 177 -6.37 -1.65 -7.19
N PHE A 178 -6.37 -2.63 -6.30
CA PHE A 178 -5.35 -3.69 -6.27
C PHE A 178 -5.53 -4.70 -7.40
N GLU A 179 -6.75 -4.93 -7.86
CA GLU A 179 -7.00 -5.73 -9.07
C GLU A 179 -6.42 -5.06 -10.31
N GLN A 180 -6.61 -3.74 -10.42
CA GLN A 180 -6.05 -2.95 -11.53
C GLN A 180 -4.52 -2.94 -11.48
N LEU A 181 -3.93 -2.81 -10.28
CA LEU A 181 -2.48 -2.88 -10.08
C LEU A 181 -1.94 -4.23 -10.54
N ASN A 182 -2.53 -5.34 -10.09
CA ASN A 182 -2.14 -6.68 -10.47
C ASN A 182 -2.27 -6.91 -11.99
N LEU A 183 -3.38 -6.47 -12.59
CA LEU A 183 -3.59 -6.55 -14.04
C LEU A 183 -2.52 -5.77 -14.81
N ARG A 184 -2.14 -4.59 -14.34
CA ARG A 184 -1.11 -3.75 -14.96
C ARG A 184 0.24 -4.43 -14.99
N LEU A 185 0.67 -5.04 -13.89
CA LEU A 185 1.95 -5.76 -13.81
C LEU A 185 1.97 -6.96 -14.76
N ALA A 186 0.91 -7.78 -14.74
CA ALA A 186 0.84 -8.93 -15.62
C ALA A 186 0.79 -8.57 -17.11
N GLN A 187 0.11 -7.46 -17.49
CA GLN A 187 0.09 -6.98 -18.85
C GLN A 187 1.44 -6.44 -19.32
N SER A 188 2.22 -5.84 -18.43
CA SER A 188 3.56 -5.35 -18.71
C SER A 188 4.47 -6.47 -19.23
N VAL A 189 4.45 -7.62 -18.56
CA VAL A 189 5.22 -8.82 -18.98
C VAL A 189 4.74 -9.37 -20.32
N THR A 190 3.43 -9.53 -20.50
CA THR A 190 2.85 -10.06 -21.73
C THR A 190 3.16 -9.17 -22.94
N SER A 191 3.09 -7.85 -22.79
CA SER A 191 3.37 -6.91 -23.87
C SER A 191 4.85 -6.93 -24.26
N ARG A 192 5.79 -7.05 -23.33
CA ARG A 192 7.23 -7.16 -23.66
C ARG A 192 7.53 -8.45 -24.41
N ASN A 193 6.95 -9.57 -23.99
CA ASN A 193 7.13 -10.85 -24.67
C ASN A 193 6.56 -10.81 -26.10
N ALA A 194 5.39 -10.20 -26.30
CA ALA A 194 4.78 -10.04 -27.62
C ALA A 194 5.59 -9.14 -28.57
N LEU A 195 6.33 -8.17 -28.05
CA LEU A 195 7.18 -7.27 -28.82
C LEU A 195 8.61 -7.79 -29.03
N GLY A 196 8.93 -9.02 -28.58
CA GLY A 196 10.23 -9.63 -28.77
C GLY A 196 11.36 -9.03 -27.89
N TYR A 197 11.00 -8.19 -26.91
CA TYR A 197 11.97 -7.64 -25.96
C TYR A 197 12.28 -8.58 -24.78
N GLY A 198 11.60 -9.71 -24.70
CA GLY A 198 11.86 -10.76 -23.73
C GLY A 198 13.00 -11.67 -24.20
N THR A 199 14.23 -11.35 -23.87
CA THR A 199 15.38 -12.18 -24.23
C THR A 199 15.67 -13.29 -23.22
N ASP A 200 15.03 -13.27 -22.07
CA ASP A 200 15.10 -14.38 -21.11
C ASP A 200 13.69 -14.86 -20.78
N ALA A 201 13.42 -16.11 -21.15
CA ALA A 201 12.21 -16.82 -20.82
C ALA A 201 12.16 -17.04 -19.28
N GLY A 202 11.74 -16.02 -18.52
CA GLY A 202 11.63 -16.17 -17.09
C GLY A 202 11.59 -14.90 -16.25
N ALA A 203 11.99 -13.75 -16.75
CA ALA A 203 11.93 -12.52 -15.95
C ALA A 203 10.48 -12.05 -15.78
N ARG A 204 9.77 -12.61 -14.80
CA ARG A 204 8.45 -12.14 -14.37
C ARG A 204 8.65 -10.94 -13.46
N GLU A 205 7.86 -9.89 -13.64
CA GLU A 205 7.80 -8.78 -12.68
C GLU A 205 6.85 -9.22 -11.55
N ILE A 206 7.40 -9.87 -10.54
CA ILE A 206 6.66 -10.35 -9.38
C ILE A 206 7.06 -9.47 -8.19
N ALA A 207 6.06 -9.08 -7.42
CA ALA A 207 6.29 -8.40 -6.15
C ALA A 207 5.25 -8.85 -5.13
N THR A 208 5.68 -8.98 -3.88
CA THR A 208 4.76 -9.06 -2.77
C THR A 208 4.32 -7.65 -2.36
N LEU A 209 3.11 -7.51 -1.83
CA LEU A 209 2.60 -6.23 -1.37
C LEU A 209 1.73 -6.40 -0.14
N LEU A 210 1.97 -5.58 0.86
CA LEU A 210 1.06 -5.34 1.95
C LEU A 210 0.69 -3.85 1.98
N TYR A 211 -0.59 -3.56 1.81
CA TYR A 211 -1.13 -2.21 2.00
C TYR A 211 -2.14 -2.24 3.14
N GLY A 212 -2.02 -1.32 4.08
CA GLY A 212 -2.97 -1.22 5.18
C GLY A 212 -3.19 0.20 5.65
N GLU A 213 -4.28 0.37 6.40
CA GLU A 213 -4.69 1.62 7.01
C GLU A 213 -4.84 1.40 8.51
N ILE A 214 -4.13 2.20 9.29
CA ILE A 214 -4.19 2.19 10.76
C ILE A 214 -4.96 3.40 11.27
N ARG A 215 -5.82 3.18 12.26
CA ARG A 215 -6.58 4.20 12.98
C ARG A 215 -5.99 4.43 14.37
N SER A 216 -6.32 5.57 14.96
CA SER A 216 -5.88 5.94 16.31
C SER A 216 -6.36 4.98 17.42
N ASP A 217 -7.40 4.18 17.16
CA ASP A 217 -7.90 3.15 18.07
C ASP A 217 -7.15 1.81 17.98
N GLY A 218 -6.09 1.72 17.14
CA GLY A 218 -5.30 0.52 16.93
C GLY A 218 -5.92 -0.47 15.93
N HIS A 219 -6.99 -0.08 15.23
CA HIS A 219 -7.61 -0.90 14.21
C HIS A 219 -6.82 -0.77 12.90
N PHE A 220 -6.26 -1.89 12.42
CA PHE A 220 -5.49 -2.01 11.20
C PHE A 220 -6.24 -2.88 10.20
N ARG A 221 -6.62 -2.28 9.09
CA ARG A 221 -7.28 -2.93 7.96
C ARG A 221 -6.32 -3.00 6.79
N PHE A 222 -6.15 -4.18 6.19
CA PHE A 222 -5.10 -4.37 5.19
C PHE A 222 -5.48 -5.39 4.11
N VAL A 223 -4.74 -5.33 3.01
CA VAL A 223 -4.70 -6.33 1.94
C VAL A 223 -3.28 -6.87 1.82
N ASN A 224 -3.16 -8.18 1.56
CA ASN A 224 -1.88 -8.86 1.47
C ASN A 224 -1.79 -9.68 0.18
N PHE A 225 -0.83 -9.33 -0.67
CA PHE A 225 -0.48 -10.02 -1.90
C PHE A 225 0.83 -10.77 -1.76
N GLY A 226 0.77 -12.00 -1.21
CA GLY A 226 1.92 -12.88 -1.05
C GLY A 226 3.00 -12.40 -0.08
N HIS A 227 2.79 -11.28 0.62
CA HIS A 227 3.72 -10.71 1.58
C HIS A 227 3.68 -11.50 2.89
N PRO A 228 4.77 -11.57 3.67
CA PRO A 228 4.74 -12.19 4.99
C PRO A 228 3.60 -11.63 5.85
N PRO A 229 2.87 -12.51 6.58
CA PRO A 229 1.73 -12.06 7.36
C PRO A 229 2.17 -11.17 8.54
N PRO A 230 1.38 -10.13 8.88
CA PRO A 230 1.64 -9.33 10.07
C PRO A 230 1.72 -10.16 11.33
N LEU A 231 2.60 -9.79 12.25
CA LEU A 231 2.70 -10.40 13.59
C LEU A 231 2.24 -9.40 14.66
N VAL A 232 1.50 -9.89 15.64
CA VAL A 232 1.05 -9.09 16.78
C VAL A 232 1.78 -9.53 18.04
N PHE A 233 2.60 -8.65 18.61
CA PHE A 233 3.21 -8.88 19.92
C PHE A 233 2.33 -8.28 21.01
N SER A 234 1.88 -9.12 21.93
CA SER A 234 1.10 -8.66 23.06
C SER A 234 2.01 -8.21 24.21
N ALA A 235 1.88 -6.94 24.60
CA ALA A 235 2.59 -6.40 25.75
C ALA A 235 2.25 -7.14 27.06
N LYS A 236 1.00 -7.59 27.18
CA LYS A 236 0.51 -8.34 28.36
C LYS A 236 1.13 -9.74 28.47
N TYR A 237 1.17 -10.48 27.37
CA TYR A 237 1.65 -11.87 27.36
C TYR A 237 3.13 -11.98 26.97
N ARG A 238 3.76 -10.89 26.52
CA ARG A 238 5.16 -10.78 26.09
C ARG A 238 5.55 -11.83 25.05
N ARG A 239 4.67 -12.06 24.08
CA ARG A 239 4.86 -13.00 22.98
C ARG A 239 4.04 -12.62 21.76
N PHE A 240 4.39 -13.18 20.62
CA PHE A 240 3.52 -13.11 19.44
C PHE A 240 2.22 -13.89 19.69
N MET A 241 1.13 -13.29 19.23
CA MET A 241 -0.20 -13.90 19.28
C MET A 241 -0.44 -14.68 17.99
N GLU A 242 -1.09 -15.82 18.14
CA GLU A 242 -1.57 -16.55 16.95
C GLU A 242 -2.77 -15.82 16.35
N ILE A 243 -2.65 -15.47 15.08
CA ILE A 243 -3.74 -14.89 14.31
C ILE A 243 -4.30 -16.02 13.44
N GLY A 244 -5.59 -16.31 13.60
CA GLY A 244 -6.23 -17.38 12.82
C GLY A 244 -6.19 -17.08 11.32
N GLU A 245 -5.95 -18.09 10.49
CA GLU A 245 -5.91 -17.97 9.03
C GLU A 245 -7.18 -17.32 8.44
N ALA A 246 -8.33 -17.50 9.10
CA ALA A 246 -9.59 -16.88 8.70
C ALA A 246 -9.58 -15.33 8.80
N CYS A 247 -8.70 -14.77 9.63
CA CYS A 247 -8.52 -13.32 9.79
C CYS A 247 -7.48 -12.74 8.82
N MET A 248 -6.85 -13.61 8.01
CA MET A 248 -5.72 -13.26 7.15
C MET A 248 -6.05 -13.63 5.71
N ALA A 249 -6.87 -12.82 5.04
CA ALA A 249 -7.05 -12.99 3.60
C ALA A 249 -5.72 -12.69 2.89
N GLN A 250 -5.16 -13.71 2.22
CA GLN A 250 -3.91 -13.58 1.48
C GLN A 250 -4.15 -13.91 0.01
N PHE A 251 -3.75 -12.99 -0.86
CA PHE A 251 -3.78 -13.16 -2.31
C PHE A 251 -2.41 -13.64 -2.81
N LEU A 252 -2.35 -14.10 -4.06
CA LEU A 252 -1.07 -14.36 -4.71
C LEU A 252 -0.26 -13.08 -4.87
N ALA A 253 1.07 -13.19 -4.88
CA ALA A 253 1.95 -12.08 -5.21
C ALA A 253 1.53 -11.39 -6.52
N LEU A 254 1.73 -10.09 -6.60
CA LEU A 254 1.40 -9.30 -7.78
C LEU A 254 2.20 -9.79 -8.99
N GLY A 255 1.57 -9.85 -10.16
CA GLY A 255 2.20 -10.36 -11.38
C GLY A 255 2.25 -11.88 -11.47
N LEU A 256 1.95 -12.63 -10.41
CA LEU A 256 1.92 -14.07 -10.42
C LEU A 256 0.57 -14.59 -10.93
N GLU A 257 0.62 -15.49 -11.92
CA GLU A 257 -0.55 -16.20 -12.46
C GLU A 257 -0.33 -17.71 -12.31
N ILE A 258 -1.35 -18.39 -11.82
CA ILE A 258 -1.37 -19.86 -11.79
C ILE A 258 -2.13 -20.33 -13.02
N PRO A 259 -1.50 -21.13 -13.91
CA PRO A 259 -2.15 -21.71 -15.07
C PRO A 259 -3.43 -22.47 -14.72
N GLU A 260 -4.37 -22.57 -15.66
CA GLU A 260 -5.67 -23.23 -15.42
C GLU A 260 -5.51 -24.73 -15.16
N ASP A 261 -4.48 -25.34 -15.71
CA ASP A 261 -4.14 -26.75 -15.59
C ASP A 261 -3.19 -27.09 -14.44
N HIS A 262 -2.76 -26.09 -13.64
CA HIS A 262 -1.82 -26.33 -12.55
C HIS A 262 -2.46 -27.19 -11.46
N PRO A 263 -1.80 -28.29 -11.01
CA PRO A 263 -2.37 -29.25 -10.06
C PRO A 263 -2.72 -28.63 -8.70
N ASP A 264 -2.00 -27.61 -8.29
CA ASP A 264 -2.21 -26.94 -7.00
C ASP A 264 -3.21 -25.79 -7.07
N ARG A 265 -3.82 -25.53 -8.25
CA ARG A 265 -4.78 -24.42 -8.40
C ARG A 265 -5.92 -24.48 -7.38
N ASN A 266 -6.42 -25.67 -7.08
CA ASN A 266 -7.53 -25.87 -6.14
C ASN A 266 -7.13 -25.70 -4.67
N ARG A 267 -5.82 -25.64 -4.37
CA ARG A 267 -5.32 -25.36 -3.01
C ARG A 267 -5.38 -23.88 -2.68
N TYR A 268 -5.45 -23.02 -3.70
CA TYR A 268 -5.52 -21.60 -3.49
C TYR A 268 -6.97 -21.14 -3.31
N ASN A 269 -7.18 -20.26 -2.35
CA ASN A 269 -8.49 -19.64 -2.16
C ASN A 269 -8.98 -19.04 -3.51
N PRO A 270 -10.26 -19.26 -3.91
CA PRO A 270 -10.82 -18.64 -5.12
C PRO A 270 -10.58 -17.14 -5.23
N LEU A 271 -10.49 -16.43 -4.11
CA LEU A 271 -10.14 -14.99 -4.05
C LEU A 271 -8.69 -14.71 -4.48
N LYS A 272 -7.80 -15.69 -4.39
CA LYS A 272 -6.42 -15.61 -4.91
C LYS A 272 -6.35 -15.80 -6.42
N LEU A 273 -7.43 -16.24 -7.04
CA LEU A 273 -7.52 -16.44 -8.48
C LEU A 273 -8.29 -15.28 -9.10
N ARG A 274 -7.77 -14.70 -10.15
CA ARG A 274 -8.24 -13.48 -10.84
C ARG A 274 -9.72 -13.44 -11.27
N LYS A 275 -10.48 -14.50 -11.15
CA LYS A 275 -11.87 -14.59 -11.64
C LYS A 275 -12.89 -13.94 -10.72
N ASN A 276 -12.53 -13.67 -9.47
CA ASN A 276 -13.44 -13.06 -8.50
C ASN A 276 -12.96 -11.65 -8.12
N PRO A 277 -13.83 -10.64 -8.16
CA PRO A 277 -13.48 -9.32 -7.70
C PRO A 277 -13.15 -9.35 -6.21
N ILE A 278 -12.13 -8.58 -5.80
CA ILE A 278 -11.81 -8.38 -4.39
C ILE A 278 -12.90 -7.48 -3.79
N LEU A 279 -13.58 -7.99 -2.77
CA LEU A 279 -14.62 -7.25 -2.06
C LEU A 279 -14.05 -6.62 -0.78
N SER A 280 -14.76 -5.63 -0.25
CA SER A 280 -14.39 -5.03 1.05
C SER A 280 -14.42 -6.03 2.20
N SER A 281 -15.22 -7.10 2.10
CA SER A 281 -15.25 -8.23 3.04
C SER A 281 -14.00 -9.13 2.98
N ASP A 282 -13.18 -8.99 1.95
CA ASP A 282 -11.98 -9.81 1.74
C ASP A 282 -10.73 -9.12 2.29
N LEU A 283 -10.87 -7.93 2.84
CA LEU A 283 -9.80 -7.24 3.55
C LEU A 283 -9.61 -7.87 4.93
N ALA A 284 -8.36 -8.06 5.30
CA ALA A 284 -8.02 -8.53 6.64
C ALA A 284 -8.04 -7.39 7.66
N GLU A 285 -8.35 -7.72 8.90
CA GLU A 285 -8.44 -6.74 9.99
C GLU A 285 -7.78 -7.27 11.25
N ILE A 286 -6.96 -6.42 11.88
CA ILE A 286 -6.30 -6.67 13.16
C ILE A 286 -6.61 -5.49 14.08
N THR A 287 -6.93 -5.76 15.34
CA THR A 287 -7.10 -4.72 16.35
C THR A 287 -6.12 -4.93 17.49
N LEU A 288 -5.25 -3.96 17.73
CA LEU A 288 -4.40 -3.90 18.91
C LEU A 288 -5.27 -3.58 20.13
N MET A 289 -5.27 -4.46 21.12
CA MET A 289 -6.22 -4.41 22.23
C MET A 289 -5.68 -3.73 23.47
N GLY A 290 -4.37 -3.78 23.66
CA GLY A 290 -3.72 -3.33 24.88
C GLY A 290 -2.66 -2.27 24.62
N ARG A 291 -2.57 -1.29 25.51
CA ARG A 291 -1.48 -0.33 25.49
C ARG A 291 -0.13 -1.05 25.52
N GLY A 292 0.74 -0.72 24.58
CA GLY A 292 2.02 -1.37 24.36
C GLY A 292 1.99 -2.57 23.44
N ASP A 293 0.81 -3.01 22.97
CA ASP A 293 0.73 -4.02 21.91
C ASP A 293 1.38 -3.48 20.62
N ILE A 294 2.06 -4.36 19.90
CA ILE A 294 2.86 -4.01 18.72
C ILE A 294 2.38 -4.85 17.54
N LEU A 295 2.08 -4.18 16.43
CA LEU A 295 1.96 -4.80 15.12
C LEU A 295 3.30 -4.69 14.42
N PHE A 296 3.86 -5.83 14.03
CA PHE A 296 5.11 -5.96 13.33
C PHE A 296 4.87 -6.42 11.91
N LEU A 297 5.26 -5.58 10.94
CA LEU A 297 5.27 -5.86 9.52
C LEU A 297 6.72 -6.00 9.07
N TYR A 298 7.01 -6.90 8.13
CA TYR A 298 8.38 -7.23 7.76
C TYR A 298 8.44 -7.90 6.39
N THR A 299 9.60 -7.84 5.74
CA THR A 299 9.91 -8.59 4.52
C THR A 299 10.62 -9.90 4.84
N ASP A 300 10.63 -10.83 3.92
CA ASP A 300 11.14 -12.20 4.13
C ASP A 300 12.65 -12.26 4.32
N GLY A 301 13.40 -11.23 3.90
CA GLY A 301 14.83 -11.10 4.23
C GLY A 301 15.12 -10.98 5.73
N LEU A 302 14.14 -10.59 6.57
CA LEU A 302 14.26 -10.70 8.02
C LEU A 302 14.16 -12.15 8.46
N PHE A 303 13.13 -12.86 8.02
CA PHE A 303 12.98 -14.31 8.16
C PHE A 303 11.84 -14.80 7.26
N ASP A 304 11.99 -16.00 6.75
CA ASP A 304 10.89 -16.71 6.12
C ASP A 304 9.79 -16.98 7.18
N GLY A 305 8.56 -16.66 6.87
CA GLY A 305 7.42 -16.83 7.79
C GLY A 305 7.23 -18.26 8.31
N SER A 306 7.90 -19.25 7.71
CA SER A 306 7.95 -20.64 8.14
C SER A 306 9.09 -20.97 9.13
N ASP A 307 10.07 -20.07 9.33
CA ASP A 307 11.18 -20.25 10.28
C ASP A 307 10.76 -19.89 11.71
N GLU A 308 10.21 -20.87 12.41
CA GLU A 308 9.74 -20.70 13.80
C GLU A 308 10.89 -20.40 14.80
N ASP A 309 12.13 -20.80 14.51
CA ASP A 309 13.26 -20.52 15.39
C ASP A 309 13.69 -19.07 15.26
N GLU A 310 13.74 -18.55 14.04
CA GLU A 310 14.05 -17.14 13.79
C GLU A 310 12.94 -16.22 14.31
N LYS A 311 11.68 -16.59 14.10
CA LYS A 311 10.52 -15.91 14.67
C LYS A 311 10.61 -15.78 16.19
N ARG A 312 11.02 -16.84 16.90
CA ARG A 312 11.21 -16.81 18.37
C ARG A 312 12.39 -15.93 18.77
N ARG A 313 13.42 -15.79 17.94
CA ARG A 313 14.54 -14.89 18.22
C ARG A 313 14.11 -13.44 18.08
N ILE A 314 13.40 -13.09 17.02
CA ILE A 314 12.83 -11.76 16.82
C ILE A 314 11.80 -11.43 17.90
N GLU A 315 10.97 -12.39 18.29
CA GLU A 315 10.04 -12.23 19.43
C GLU A 315 10.77 -11.81 20.71
N ARG A 316 11.92 -12.43 20.99
CA ARG A 316 12.73 -12.05 22.15
C ARG A 316 13.32 -10.65 22.03
N VAL A 317 13.85 -10.29 20.85
CA VAL A 317 14.37 -8.95 20.58
C VAL A 317 13.29 -7.90 20.84
N ILE A 318 12.11 -8.09 20.25
CA ILE A 318 10.96 -7.19 20.46
C ILE A 318 10.55 -7.17 21.93
N GLY A 319 10.49 -8.33 22.58
CA GLY A 319 10.12 -8.44 23.98
C GLY A 319 11.06 -7.70 24.95
N ASP A 320 12.36 -7.69 24.65
CA ASP A 320 13.38 -7.02 25.46
C ASP A 320 13.28 -5.50 25.36
N CYS A 321 12.89 -4.97 24.20
CA CYS A 321 12.74 -3.54 23.95
C CYS A 321 11.28 -3.04 23.84
N ALA A 322 10.28 -3.86 24.18
CA ALA A 322 8.85 -3.55 24.00
C ALA A 322 8.37 -2.27 24.71
N GLN A 323 9.10 -1.78 25.72
CA GLN A 323 8.79 -0.52 26.43
C GLN A 323 9.35 0.71 25.72
N GLN A 324 10.24 0.54 24.76
CA GLN A 324 10.88 1.61 24.00
C GLN A 324 9.94 2.14 22.90
N SER A 325 10.39 3.19 22.19
CA SER A 325 9.67 3.72 21.04
C SER A 325 9.67 2.75 19.85
N ALA A 326 8.71 2.91 18.93
CA ALA A 326 8.66 2.13 17.70
C ALA A 326 9.99 2.21 16.93
N LYS A 327 10.65 3.36 16.92
CA LYS A 327 11.97 3.56 16.30
C LYS A 327 13.05 2.70 16.94
N GLU A 328 13.14 2.69 18.25
CA GLU A 328 14.15 1.91 18.97
C GLU A 328 13.92 0.40 18.82
N ILE A 329 12.66 -0.04 18.80
CA ILE A 329 12.28 -1.43 18.55
C ILE A 329 12.68 -1.84 17.12
N CYS A 330 12.35 -1.01 16.11
CA CYS A 330 12.70 -1.23 14.73
C CYS A 330 14.22 -1.35 14.56
N SER A 331 14.98 -0.40 15.11
CA SER A 331 16.44 -0.44 15.09
C SER A 331 17.01 -1.71 15.74
N ALA A 332 16.47 -2.15 16.88
CA ALA A 332 16.92 -3.36 17.55
C ALA A 332 16.72 -4.63 16.70
N VAL A 333 15.58 -4.72 15.99
CA VAL A 333 15.30 -5.84 15.06
C VAL A 333 16.26 -5.83 13.89
N LEU A 334 16.48 -4.67 13.27
CA LEU A 334 17.39 -4.54 12.12
C LEU A 334 18.85 -4.74 12.51
N ASP A 335 19.29 -4.26 13.68
CA ASP A 335 20.63 -4.50 14.20
C ASP A 335 20.88 -6.01 14.46
N TYR A 336 19.87 -6.71 14.98
CA TYR A 336 19.92 -8.16 15.14
C TYR A 336 20.11 -8.84 13.77
N ALA A 337 19.30 -8.47 12.77
CA ALA A 337 19.39 -9.03 11.43
C ALA A 337 20.73 -8.73 10.75
N ALA A 338 21.23 -7.50 10.86
CA ALA A 338 22.54 -7.12 10.32
C ALA A 338 23.70 -7.89 10.96
N ASN A 339 23.60 -8.22 12.24
CA ASN A 339 24.63 -9.05 12.92
C ASN A 339 24.55 -10.52 12.46
N ARG A 340 23.35 -11.06 12.25
CA ARG A 340 23.13 -12.38 11.64
C ARG A 340 23.79 -12.46 10.25
N ASP A 341 23.61 -11.44 9.43
CA ASP A 341 24.17 -11.38 8.07
C ASP A 341 25.69 -11.39 8.08
N LYS A 342 26.34 -10.67 9.01
CA LYS A 342 27.78 -10.72 9.18
C LYS A 342 28.27 -12.13 9.50
N GLU A 343 27.51 -12.87 10.32
CA GLU A 343 27.84 -14.27 10.62
C GLU A 343 27.66 -15.16 9.39
N LEU A 344 26.64 -14.96 8.57
CA LEU A 344 26.42 -15.69 7.31
C LEU A 344 27.56 -15.41 6.32
N GLN A 345 27.93 -14.14 6.14
CA GLN A 345 29.07 -13.77 5.29
C GLN A 345 30.37 -14.43 5.75
N TRP A 346 30.62 -14.44 7.06
CA TRP A 346 31.82 -15.08 7.61
C TRP A 346 31.83 -16.61 7.39
N LYS A 347 30.65 -17.23 7.33
CA LYS A 347 30.49 -18.65 6.99
C LYS A 347 30.53 -18.95 5.49
N GLY A 348 30.65 -17.93 4.63
CA GLY A 348 30.66 -18.09 3.17
C GLY A 348 29.23 -18.26 2.56
N LEU A 349 28.20 -17.91 3.29
CA LEU A 349 26.77 -17.95 2.89
C LEU A 349 26.25 -16.56 2.52
N GLY A 350 27.10 -15.67 2.03
CA GLY A 350 26.75 -14.30 1.72
C GLY A 350 25.73 -14.13 0.58
N ASP A 351 25.60 -15.12 -0.29
CA ASP A 351 24.63 -15.12 -1.40
C ASP A 351 23.17 -15.34 -0.93
N GLU A 352 22.96 -15.67 0.34
CA GLU A 352 21.64 -15.83 0.97
C GLU A 352 21.12 -14.52 1.61
N ILE A 353 21.88 -13.43 1.48
CA ILE A 353 21.50 -12.13 2.08
C ILE A 353 20.55 -11.39 1.15
N ASP A 354 19.36 -11.05 1.67
CA ASP A 354 18.34 -10.29 1.00
C ASP A 354 18.10 -8.93 1.65
N ASP A 355 17.32 -8.07 0.99
CA ASP A 355 16.83 -6.81 1.53
C ASP A 355 15.97 -7.05 2.78
N LYS A 356 16.04 -6.16 3.76
CA LYS A 356 15.36 -6.33 5.06
C LYS A 356 14.61 -5.10 5.44
N THR A 357 13.31 -5.22 5.54
CA THR A 357 12.44 -4.15 6.04
C THR A 357 11.77 -4.58 7.34
N ALA A 358 11.83 -3.72 8.33
CA ALA A 358 11.08 -3.82 9.59
C ALA A 358 10.18 -2.61 9.73
N PHE A 359 8.91 -2.83 10.09
CA PHE A 359 7.95 -1.77 10.33
C PHE A 359 7.18 -2.06 11.63
N ILE A 360 7.27 -1.15 12.58
CA ILE A 360 6.68 -1.26 13.91
C ILE A 360 5.53 -0.27 14.06
N ILE A 361 4.38 -0.75 14.50
CA ILE A 361 3.23 0.06 14.91
C ILE A 361 2.89 -0.32 16.34
N LYS A 362 2.98 0.63 17.26
CA LYS A 362 2.75 0.40 18.69
C LYS A 362 1.59 1.24 19.18
N LEU A 363 0.68 0.60 19.91
CA LEU A 363 -0.39 1.30 20.63
C LEU A 363 0.21 1.94 21.89
N ALA A 364 0.26 3.29 21.93
CA ALA A 364 0.96 4.06 22.96
C ALA A 364 0.14 4.28 24.25
#